data_239e7bd816748a9269bd002fdc3e8486
#
_entry.id   239e7bd816748a9269bd002fdc3e8486
#
_cell.length_a   1.000
_cell.length_b   1.000
_cell.length_c   1.000
_cell.angle_alpha   90.00
_cell.angle_beta   90.00
_cell.angle_gamma   90.00
#
_symmetry.space_group_name_H-M   'P 1'
#
loop_
_entity.id
_entity.type
_entity.pdbx_description
1 polymer ?
#
loop_
_entity_poly.entity_id
_entity_poly.type
_entity_poly.pdbx_seq_one_letter_code
_entity_poly.pdbx_strand_id
1 'polypeptide(L)'
;MDCKLLLPLLALLLAACSSTPEPAPPRQQSSAFEGFYQQWRGVPYRMGGSDRAGLDCSAFTQLAYQQVMGFNLPRTTESQANLGRPVDRYRLQHGDLVFFKTGWQQYHVGVYTGGGEFIHASTSKGVIRSRLDNVYWNSRYWQA
;
A
#
# COMPACT_ATOMS: atom_id res chain seq x y z
N MET A 1 -58.47 15.56 -45.54
CA MET A 1 -57.62 14.35 -45.49
C MET A 1 -56.31 14.77 -44.85
N ASP A 2 -56.24 14.70 -43.51
CA ASP A 2 -55.10 15.21 -42.76
C ASP A 2 -54.22 14.03 -42.36
N CYS A 3 -53.03 13.95 -42.97
CA CYS A 3 -52.04 12.96 -42.64
C CYS A 3 -51.16 13.48 -41.53
N LYS A 4 -51.47 13.11 -40.27
CA LYS A 4 -50.63 13.43 -39.10
C LYS A 4 -49.43 12.50 -39.06
N LEU A 5 -48.24 13.05 -39.39
CA LEU A 5 -46.97 12.39 -39.28
C LEU A 5 -46.52 12.37 -37.80
N LEU A 6 -46.61 11.23 -37.12
CA LEU A 6 -46.08 11.03 -35.79
C LEU A 6 -44.60 10.67 -35.89
N LEU A 7 -43.72 11.60 -35.49
CA LEU A 7 -42.29 11.32 -35.27
C LEU A 7 -42.14 10.59 -33.92
N PRO A 8 -41.46 9.43 -33.85
CA PRO A 8 -41.07 8.88 -32.57
C PRO A 8 -39.81 9.57 -32.05
N LEU A 9 -39.93 10.10 -30.84
CA LEU A 9 -38.83 10.71 -30.07
C LEU A 9 -37.93 9.57 -29.58
N LEU A 10 -36.76 9.41 -30.24
CA LEU A 10 -35.72 8.45 -29.86
C LEU A 10 -34.96 8.98 -28.65
N ALA A 11 -35.33 8.55 -27.45
CA ALA A 11 -34.62 8.85 -26.23
C ALA A 11 -33.29 8.08 -26.21
N LEU A 12 -32.18 8.80 -26.41
CA LEU A 12 -30.82 8.25 -26.30
C LEU A 12 -30.49 8.11 -24.80
N LEU A 13 -30.58 6.91 -24.24
CA LEU A 13 -30.10 6.59 -22.90
C LEU A 13 -28.58 6.54 -22.93
N LEU A 14 -27.93 7.59 -22.46
CA LEU A 14 -26.49 7.61 -22.17
C LEU A 14 -26.26 6.77 -20.90
N ALA A 15 -25.92 5.49 -21.08
CA ALA A 15 -25.40 4.67 -20.03
C ALA A 15 -23.97 5.12 -19.70
N ALA A 16 -23.84 5.94 -18.67
CA ALA A 16 -22.54 6.26 -18.07
C ALA A 16 -21.99 5.01 -17.39
N CYS A 17 -21.09 4.29 -18.07
CA CYS A 17 -20.30 3.24 -17.44
C CYS A 17 -19.36 3.86 -16.42
N SER A 18 -19.74 3.84 -15.15
CA SER A 18 -18.88 4.12 -14.02
C SER A 18 -17.96 2.92 -13.84
N SER A 19 -16.84 2.89 -14.55
CA SER A 19 -15.80 1.88 -14.34
C SER A 19 -14.99 2.25 -13.11
N THR A 20 -15.32 1.64 -11.96
CA THR A 20 -14.39 1.56 -10.83
C THR A 20 -13.12 0.85 -11.31
N PRO A 21 -11.91 1.40 -11.08
CA PRO A 21 -10.68 0.73 -11.47
C PRO A 21 -10.60 -0.64 -10.77
N GLU A 22 -10.56 -1.70 -11.54
CA GLU A 22 -10.33 -3.05 -11.02
C GLU A 22 -8.91 -3.12 -10.44
N PRO A 23 -8.70 -3.71 -9.23
CA PRO A 23 -7.37 -3.87 -8.66
C PRO A 23 -6.47 -4.65 -9.63
N ALA A 24 -5.27 -4.14 -9.87
CA ALA A 24 -4.29 -4.79 -10.75
C ALA A 24 -4.01 -6.25 -10.30
N PRO A 25 -3.80 -7.18 -11.23
CA PRO A 25 -3.52 -8.58 -10.89
C PRO A 25 -2.23 -8.72 -10.05
N PRO A 26 -2.12 -9.74 -9.18
CA PRO A 26 -1.04 -9.87 -8.18
C PRO A 26 0.38 -9.73 -8.73
N ARG A 27 0.65 -10.22 -9.93
CA ARG A 27 1.97 -10.09 -10.58
C ARG A 27 2.32 -8.66 -10.95
N GLN A 28 1.34 -7.88 -11.36
CA GLN A 28 1.52 -6.46 -11.72
C GLN A 28 1.71 -5.60 -10.47
N GLN A 29 1.04 -5.93 -9.37
CA GLN A 29 1.24 -5.27 -8.07
C GLN A 29 2.64 -5.54 -7.51
N SER A 30 3.15 -6.79 -7.61
CA SER A 30 4.49 -7.12 -7.13
C SER A 30 5.58 -6.34 -7.86
N SER A 31 5.47 -6.20 -9.19
CA SER A 31 6.42 -5.39 -9.97
C SER A 31 6.30 -3.90 -9.68
N ALA A 32 5.09 -3.40 -9.35
CA ALA A 32 4.86 -2.01 -9.02
C ALA A 32 5.47 -1.62 -7.65
N PHE A 33 5.31 -2.47 -6.62
CA PHE A 33 5.99 -2.25 -5.33
C PHE A 33 7.51 -2.34 -5.46
N GLU A 34 8.02 -3.23 -6.29
CA GLU A 34 9.45 -3.28 -6.60
C GLU A 34 9.95 -2.00 -7.27
N GLY A 35 9.23 -1.52 -8.27
CA GLY A 35 9.52 -0.23 -8.93
C GLY A 35 9.50 0.95 -7.96
N PHE A 36 8.53 0.99 -7.05
CA PHE A 36 8.48 1.99 -5.98
C PHE A 36 9.72 1.88 -5.07
N TYR A 37 10.07 0.68 -4.62
CA TYR A 37 11.25 0.46 -3.79
C TYR A 37 12.53 0.96 -4.45
N GLN A 38 12.76 0.66 -5.73
CA GLN A 38 13.94 1.13 -6.46
C GLN A 38 14.04 2.66 -6.53
N GLN A 39 12.91 3.35 -6.62
CA GLN A 39 12.87 4.82 -6.62
C GLN A 39 13.21 5.43 -5.25
N TRP A 40 12.86 4.74 -4.16
CA TRP A 40 12.98 5.27 -2.79
C TRP A 40 14.13 4.65 -2.00
N ARG A 41 14.76 3.60 -2.49
CA ARG A 41 15.88 2.93 -1.83
C ARG A 41 16.97 3.91 -1.41
N GLY A 42 17.39 3.82 -0.13
CA GLY A 42 18.44 4.66 0.43
C GLY A 42 18.00 6.03 0.91
N VAL A 43 16.73 6.44 0.71
CA VAL A 43 16.20 7.66 1.33
C VAL A 43 16.32 7.52 2.85
N PRO A 44 16.89 8.53 3.56
CA PRO A 44 17.15 8.42 4.99
C PRO A 44 15.85 8.39 5.82
N TYR A 45 15.94 7.79 7.00
CA TYR A 45 14.87 7.86 7.98
C TYR A 45 14.81 9.24 8.64
N ARG A 46 13.60 9.79 8.77
CA ARG A 46 13.33 10.98 9.56
C ARG A 46 11.97 10.88 10.22
N MET A 47 11.93 10.90 11.55
CA MET A 47 10.67 10.88 12.30
C MET A 47 9.76 12.03 11.85
N GLY A 48 8.51 11.73 11.51
CA GLY A 48 7.54 12.70 11.01
C GLY A 48 7.79 13.18 9.57
N GLY A 49 8.88 12.75 8.92
CA GLY A 49 9.20 13.09 7.54
C GLY A 49 8.31 12.33 6.54
N SER A 50 8.19 12.88 5.33
CA SER A 50 7.33 12.32 4.28
C SER A 50 7.82 12.63 2.86
N ASP A 51 9.11 12.93 2.70
CA ASP A 51 9.71 13.30 1.42
C ASP A 51 11.11 12.66 1.24
N ARG A 52 11.80 13.02 0.15
CA ARG A 52 13.13 12.48 -0.16
C ARG A 52 14.25 13.01 0.73
N ALA A 53 14.02 14.06 1.52
CA ALA A 53 14.96 14.49 2.54
C ALA A 53 14.92 13.60 3.79
N GLY A 54 13.89 12.79 3.91
CA GLY A 54 13.71 11.79 4.95
C GLY A 54 12.25 11.49 5.23
N LEU A 55 11.96 10.23 5.55
CA LEU A 55 10.60 9.77 5.87
C LEU A 55 10.62 8.72 6.97
N ASP A 56 9.52 8.63 7.71
CA ASP A 56 9.33 7.55 8.67
C ASP A 56 8.63 6.32 8.04
N CYS A 57 8.47 5.26 8.82
CA CYS A 57 7.94 3.99 8.32
C CYS A 57 6.50 4.10 7.82
N SER A 58 5.62 4.85 8.50
CA SER A 58 4.23 5.00 8.08
C SER A 58 4.07 5.95 6.88
N ALA A 59 4.92 6.97 6.75
CA ALA A 59 4.96 7.80 5.54
C ALA A 59 5.44 7.00 4.33
N PHE A 60 6.42 6.11 4.50
CA PHE A 60 6.87 5.22 3.44
C PHE A 60 5.73 4.35 2.90
N THR A 61 4.98 3.71 3.80
CA THR A 61 3.84 2.87 3.40
C THR A 61 2.69 3.68 2.78
N GLN A 62 2.43 4.91 3.29
CA GLN A 62 1.47 5.82 2.66
C GLN A 62 1.81 6.10 1.20
N LEU A 63 3.06 6.48 0.94
CA LEU A 63 3.53 6.79 -0.42
C LEU A 63 3.49 5.56 -1.32
N ALA A 64 3.89 4.40 -0.81
CA ALA A 64 3.85 3.14 -1.54
C ALA A 64 2.42 2.78 -1.98
N TYR A 65 1.47 2.83 -1.06
CA TYR A 65 0.07 2.50 -1.35
C TYR A 65 -0.59 3.53 -2.28
N GLN A 66 -0.31 4.80 -2.05
CA GLN A 66 -0.84 5.86 -2.90
C GLN A 66 -0.32 5.72 -4.35
N GLN A 67 0.98 5.48 -4.52
CA GLN A 67 1.58 5.38 -5.86
C GLN A 67 1.21 4.06 -6.56
N VAL A 68 1.19 2.93 -5.84
CA VAL A 68 0.99 1.60 -6.43
C VAL A 68 -0.49 1.25 -6.56
N MET A 69 -1.31 1.62 -5.58
CA MET A 69 -2.70 1.19 -5.47
C MET A 69 -3.71 2.33 -5.54
N GLY A 70 -3.27 3.59 -5.56
CA GLY A 70 -4.15 4.75 -5.52
C GLY A 70 -4.92 4.88 -4.20
N PHE A 71 -4.44 4.25 -3.13
CA PHE A 71 -5.11 4.20 -1.84
C PHE A 71 -4.36 5.04 -0.80
N ASN A 72 -5.09 5.90 -0.08
CA ASN A 72 -4.53 6.75 0.96
C ASN A 72 -4.61 6.07 2.33
N LEU A 73 -3.47 5.59 2.83
CA LEU A 73 -3.37 5.06 4.18
C LEU A 73 -3.39 6.19 5.23
N PRO A 74 -3.87 5.92 6.46
CA PRO A 74 -3.71 6.85 7.59
C PRO A 74 -2.23 7.18 7.85
N ARG A 75 -1.98 8.34 8.50
CA ARG A 75 -0.61 8.82 8.71
C ARG A 75 0.20 8.01 9.71
N THR A 76 -0.42 7.43 10.72
CA THR A 76 0.31 6.75 11.81
C THR A 76 0.30 5.24 11.64
N THR A 77 1.34 4.59 12.15
CA THR A 77 1.46 3.12 12.14
C THR A 77 0.30 2.45 12.88
N GLU A 78 -0.12 2.99 14.01
CA GLU A 78 -1.23 2.47 14.81
C GLU A 78 -2.55 2.53 14.03
N SER A 79 -2.81 3.64 13.36
CA SER A 79 -4.01 3.78 12.53
C SER A 79 -3.99 2.85 11.33
N GLN A 80 -2.82 2.64 10.72
CA GLN A 80 -2.65 1.67 9.64
C GLN A 80 -2.88 0.23 10.14
N ALA A 81 -2.41 -0.11 11.35
CA ALA A 81 -2.57 -1.43 11.95
C ALA A 81 -4.05 -1.78 12.26
N ASN A 82 -4.91 -0.78 12.38
CA ASN A 82 -6.35 -0.96 12.61
C ASN A 82 -7.17 -0.97 11.32
N LEU A 83 -6.53 -0.88 10.16
CA LEU A 83 -7.19 -0.83 8.86
C LEU A 83 -7.15 -2.20 8.18
N GLY A 84 -8.19 -2.49 7.41
CA GLY A 84 -8.26 -3.70 6.60
C GLY A 84 -8.69 -4.94 7.39
N ARG A 85 -8.20 -6.09 6.95
CA ARG A 85 -8.50 -7.40 7.54
C ARG A 85 -7.22 -8.06 8.01
N PRO A 86 -7.22 -8.71 9.18
CA PRO A 86 -6.06 -9.47 9.65
C PRO A 86 -5.66 -10.58 8.66
N VAL A 87 -4.36 -10.71 8.43
CA VAL A 87 -3.78 -11.76 7.58
C VAL A 87 -2.84 -12.62 8.43
N ASP A 88 -2.99 -13.94 8.31
CA ASP A 88 -2.07 -14.88 8.94
C ASP A 88 -0.66 -14.72 8.36
N ARG A 89 0.37 -14.74 9.22
CA ARG A 89 1.77 -14.59 8.83
C ARG A 89 2.22 -15.53 7.72
N TYR A 90 1.67 -16.75 7.70
CA TYR A 90 2.03 -17.77 6.70
C TYR A 90 1.21 -17.66 5.41
N ARG A 91 0.29 -16.72 5.35
CA ARG A 91 -0.57 -16.45 4.19
C ARG A 91 -0.38 -15.06 3.60
N LEU A 92 0.72 -14.41 3.94
CA LEU A 92 1.07 -13.07 3.44
C LEU A 92 1.18 -13.06 1.91
N GLN A 93 0.65 -12.01 1.32
CA GLN A 93 0.72 -11.74 -0.12
C GLN A 93 1.42 -10.41 -0.37
N HIS A 94 1.94 -10.23 -1.58
CA HIS A 94 2.51 -8.96 -2.03
C HIS A 94 1.56 -7.80 -1.73
N GLY A 95 2.08 -6.75 -1.12
CA GLY A 95 1.33 -5.57 -0.77
C GLY A 95 0.72 -5.60 0.63
N ASP A 96 0.71 -6.73 1.33
CA ASP A 96 0.24 -6.76 2.71
C ASP A 96 1.13 -5.88 3.60
N LEU A 97 0.52 -5.15 4.53
CA LEU A 97 1.24 -4.41 5.55
C LEU A 97 1.66 -5.37 6.67
N VAL A 98 2.94 -5.33 7.04
CA VAL A 98 3.48 -6.10 8.16
C VAL A 98 3.89 -5.16 9.28
N PHE A 99 3.44 -5.46 10.50
CA PHE A 99 3.59 -4.60 11.67
C PHE A 99 4.46 -5.27 12.75
N PHE A 100 5.23 -4.44 13.44
CA PHE A 100 6.16 -4.86 14.47
C PHE A 100 6.03 -3.98 15.70
N LYS A 101 6.30 -4.56 16.89
CA LYS A 101 6.49 -3.84 18.15
C LYS A 101 7.98 -3.75 18.42
N THR A 102 8.55 -2.57 18.27
CA THR A 102 10.01 -2.36 18.39
C THR A 102 10.44 -1.83 19.74
N GLY A 103 9.48 -1.45 20.60
CA GLY A 103 9.70 -0.98 21.95
C GLY A 103 8.38 -0.64 22.64
N TRP A 104 8.48 -0.03 23.83
CA TRP A 104 7.30 0.46 24.54
C TRP A 104 6.59 1.55 23.73
N GLN A 105 5.33 1.30 23.34
CA GLN A 105 4.56 2.19 22.47
C GLN A 105 5.29 2.59 21.16
N GLN A 106 6.24 1.76 20.74
CA GLN A 106 6.96 1.95 19.48
C GLN A 106 6.56 0.87 18.48
N TYR A 107 6.01 1.32 17.37
CA TYR A 107 5.52 0.45 16.31
C TYR A 107 6.26 0.74 15.01
N HIS A 108 6.35 -0.28 14.19
CA HIS A 108 6.97 -0.19 12.88
C HIS A 108 6.10 -0.89 11.85
N VAL A 109 6.18 -0.43 10.60
CA VAL A 109 5.41 -0.99 9.50
C VAL A 109 6.26 -1.07 8.23
N GLY A 110 6.00 -2.08 7.43
CA GLY A 110 6.54 -2.23 6.08
C GLY A 110 5.54 -2.88 5.14
N VAL A 111 5.91 -2.99 3.88
CA VAL A 111 5.11 -3.64 2.83
C VAL A 111 5.77 -4.97 2.47
N TYR A 112 5.01 -6.07 2.60
CA TYR A 112 5.48 -7.40 2.22
C TYR A 112 5.62 -7.51 0.70
N THR A 113 6.74 -8.04 0.24
CA THR A 113 7.06 -8.16 -1.18
C THR A 113 7.23 -9.60 -1.65
N GLY A 114 6.82 -10.58 -0.84
CA GLY A 114 6.93 -12.00 -1.14
C GLY A 114 8.26 -12.61 -0.67
N GLY A 115 8.35 -13.93 -0.69
CA GLY A 115 9.57 -14.66 -0.35
C GLY A 115 10.10 -14.44 1.08
N GLY A 116 9.24 -14.02 2.01
CA GLY A 116 9.64 -13.68 3.37
C GLY A 116 10.28 -12.30 3.50
N GLU A 117 10.20 -11.46 2.48
CA GLU A 117 10.83 -10.12 2.45
C GLU A 117 9.80 -9.00 2.56
N PHE A 118 10.22 -7.86 3.09
CA PHE A 118 9.42 -6.63 3.15
C PHE A 118 10.30 -5.40 2.96
N ILE A 119 9.72 -4.35 2.42
CA ILE A 119 10.36 -3.05 2.22
C ILE A 119 9.85 -2.05 3.27
N HIS A 120 10.74 -1.23 3.80
CA HIS A 120 10.39 -0.29 4.87
C HIS A 120 11.42 0.83 5.01
N ALA A 121 11.07 1.89 5.74
CA ALA A 121 12.02 2.93 6.18
C ALA A 121 12.64 2.50 7.53
N SER A 122 13.85 1.93 7.49
CA SER A 122 14.62 1.56 8.68
C SER A 122 15.15 2.81 9.40
N THR A 123 15.01 2.86 10.73
CA THR A 123 15.50 3.99 11.53
C THR A 123 17.00 4.24 11.40
N SER A 124 17.79 3.19 11.18
CA SER A 124 19.25 3.27 11.10
C SER A 124 19.81 3.26 9.67
N LYS A 125 19.04 2.76 8.69
CA LYS A 125 19.54 2.54 7.32
C LYS A 125 18.71 3.23 6.23
N GLY A 126 17.62 3.88 6.60
CA GLY A 126 16.68 4.45 5.64
C GLY A 126 15.86 3.38 4.92
N VAL A 127 15.42 3.69 3.71
CA VAL A 127 14.60 2.75 2.93
C VAL A 127 15.42 1.57 2.46
N ILE A 128 15.07 0.39 2.98
CA ILE A 128 15.72 -0.88 2.68
C ILE A 128 14.71 -2.03 2.56
N ARG A 129 15.21 -3.17 2.10
CA ARG A 129 14.54 -4.46 2.17
C ARG A 129 15.08 -5.27 3.34
N SER A 130 14.20 -5.93 4.07
CA SER A 130 14.55 -6.82 5.18
C SER A 130 13.79 -8.13 5.07
N ARG A 131 14.18 -9.13 5.87
CA ARG A 131 13.53 -10.44 5.94
C ARG A 131 12.75 -10.60 7.25
N LEU A 132 11.57 -11.21 7.16
CA LEU A 132 10.73 -11.52 8.32
C LEU A 132 11.36 -12.56 9.25
N ASP A 133 12.21 -13.45 8.72
CA ASP A 133 12.93 -14.47 9.49
C ASP A 133 14.24 -13.97 10.12
N ASN A 134 14.64 -12.74 9.84
CA ASN A 134 15.73 -12.10 10.57
C ASN A 134 15.43 -12.07 12.07
N VAL A 135 16.41 -12.38 12.91
CA VAL A 135 16.27 -12.52 14.37
C VAL A 135 15.60 -11.27 14.99
N TYR A 136 16.00 -10.08 14.56
CA TYR A 136 15.42 -8.82 15.06
C TYR A 136 13.93 -8.70 14.71
N TRP A 137 13.57 -8.87 13.44
CA TRP A 137 12.21 -8.70 12.97
C TRP A 137 11.29 -9.85 13.39
N ASN A 138 11.80 -11.07 13.37
CA ASN A 138 11.04 -12.24 13.78
C ASN A 138 10.55 -12.15 15.23
N SER A 139 11.40 -11.68 16.14
CA SER A 139 11.05 -11.53 17.57
C SER A 139 10.10 -10.36 17.86
N ARG A 140 9.94 -9.44 16.91
CA ARG A 140 9.14 -8.22 17.05
C ARG A 140 7.87 -8.21 16.22
N TYR A 141 7.69 -9.23 15.38
CA TYR A 141 6.49 -9.34 14.56
C TYR A 141 5.23 -9.30 15.42
N TRP A 142 4.28 -8.48 15.02
CA TRP A 142 3.04 -8.28 15.76
C TRP A 142 1.82 -8.79 15.00
N GLN A 143 1.59 -8.27 13.77
CA GLN A 143 0.44 -8.64 12.93
C GLN A 143 0.67 -8.24 11.46
N ALA A 144 -0.26 -8.66 10.63
CA ALA A 144 -0.40 -8.16 9.27
C ALA A 144 -1.87 -8.00 8.90
#